data_950b4b0282544fa4a8a1735e84172e47
#
_entry.id   950b4b0282544fa4a8a1735e84172e47
#
_cell.length_a   1.000
_cell.length_b   1.000
_cell.length_c   1.000
_cell.angle_alpha   90.00
_cell.angle_beta   90.00
_cell.angle_gamma   90.00
#
_symmetry.space_group_name_H-M   'P 1'
#
loop_
_entity.id
_entity.type
_entity.pdbx_description
1 polymer ?
#
loop_
_entity_poly.entity_id
_entity_poly.type
_entity_poly.pdbx_seq_one_letter_code
_entity_poly.pdbx_strand_id
1 'polypeptide(L)'
;MGGFQLLCKWTLLKKLYIYGHNIASRIMQEALDFLDANRDVAFATIGTNGRPMLRIFQIMKIDGNALYFATNIRKNVYQELQVNPAIEILAYRDNISVRVSGDAVFDVPGAVQKEIYDTNPVLQRLYPDYRELAYFSMEIERLDYYDLTPTPPILRHYDKTSGQYMDLDPFRK
;
A
#
# COMPACT_ATOMS: atom_id res chain seq x y z
N MET A 1 -7.75 49.46 6.19
CA MET A 1 -8.85 48.43 6.11
C MET A 1 -8.42 47.09 5.46
N GLY A 2 -7.13 46.78 5.31
CA GLY A 2 -6.65 45.56 4.63
C GLY A 2 -6.27 44.36 5.51
N GLY A 3 -6.14 44.51 6.82
CA GLY A 3 -5.61 43.44 7.67
C GLY A 3 -6.61 42.36 8.09
N PHE A 4 -7.88 42.68 8.16
CA PHE A 4 -8.92 41.76 8.65
C PHE A 4 -9.31 40.68 7.58
N GLN A 5 -9.23 41.03 6.28
CA GLN A 5 -9.53 40.10 5.20
C GLN A 5 -8.40 39.04 4.99
N LEU A 6 -7.16 39.38 5.26
CA LEU A 6 -6.02 38.46 5.18
C LEU A 6 -6.03 37.41 6.29
N LEU A 7 -6.34 37.80 7.51
CA LEU A 7 -6.46 36.90 8.67
C LEU A 7 -7.60 35.89 8.49
N CYS A 8 -8.75 36.31 7.93
CA CYS A 8 -9.88 35.42 7.68
C CYS A 8 -9.57 34.36 6.60
N LYS A 9 -8.88 34.77 5.51
CA LYS A 9 -8.40 33.83 4.47
C LYS A 9 -7.40 32.81 5.00
N TRP A 10 -6.45 33.23 5.83
CA TRP A 10 -5.46 32.33 6.45
C TRP A 10 -6.11 31.31 7.40
N THR A 11 -7.10 31.73 8.18
CA THR A 11 -7.83 30.85 9.10
C THR A 11 -8.69 29.83 8.34
N LEU A 12 -9.31 30.26 7.22
CA LEU A 12 -10.09 29.37 6.37
C LEU A 12 -9.20 28.33 5.64
N LEU A 13 -8.07 28.77 5.10
CA LEU A 13 -7.09 27.90 4.44
C LEU A 13 -6.48 26.90 5.45
N LYS A 14 -6.17 27.31 6.67
CA LYS A 14 -5.73 26.41 7.74
C LYS A 14 -6.79 25.38 8.13
N LYS A 15 -8.06 25.79 8.24
CA LYS A 15 -9.16 24.87 8.53
C LYS A 15 -9.37 23.86 7.40
N LEU A 16 -9.33 24.30 6.14
CA LEU A 16 -9.44 23.43 4.96
C LEU A 16 -8.26 22.45 4.86
N TYR A 17 -7.05 22.91 5.15
CA TYR A 17 -5.85 22.07 5.18
C TYR A 17 -5.91 21.00 6.28
N ILE A 18 -6.31 21.38 7.52
CA ILE A 18 -6.47 20.44 8.63
C ILE A 18 -7.61 19.45 8.37
N TYR A 19 -8.72 19.90 7.78
CA TYR A 19 -9.85 19.05 7.44
C TYR A 19 -9.50 18.06 6.33
N GLY A 20 -8.79 18.50 5.28
CA GLY A 20 -8.29 17.64 4.21
C GLY A 20 -7.28 16.59 4.73
N HIS A 21 -6.37 16.99 5.62
CA HIS A 21 -5.41 16.05 6.24
C HIS A 21 -6.08 14.98 7.10
N ASN A 22 -7.11 15.34 7.86
CA ASN A 22 -7.86 14.38 8.69
C ASN A 22 -8.65 13.37 7.83
N ILE A 23 -9.22 13.80 6.71
CA ILE A 23 -9.93 12.90 5.78
C ILE A 23 -8.93 11.97 5.10
N ALA A 24 -7.82 12.50 4.61
CA ALA A 24 -6.75 11.72 3.96
C ALA A 24 -6.20 10.63 4.89
N SER A 25 -5.89 10.98 6.13
CA SER A 25 -5.43 10.04 7.16
C SER A 25 -6.45 8.94 7.45
N ARG A 26 -7.74 9.30 7.52
CA ARG A 26 -8.82 8.34 7.78
C ARG A 26 -8.99 7.34 6.65
N ILE A 27 -8.93 7.79 5.39
CA ILE A 27 -9.10 6.92 4.22
C ILE A 27 -7.90 5.97 4.07
N MET A 28 -6.69 6.48 4.31
CA MET A 28 -5.49 5.63 4.35
C MET A 28 -5.63 4.56 5.43
N GLN A 29 -6.07 4.93 6.64
CA GLN A 29 -6.27 3.96 7.73
C GLN A 29 -7.31 2.90 7.36
N GLU A 30 -8.44 3.29 6.76
CA GLU A 30 -9.50 2.37 6.33
C GLU A 30 -8.97 1.35 5.29
N ALA A 31 -8.14 1.81 4.35
CA ALA A 31 -7.51 0.93 3.39
C ALA A 31 -6.45 0.00 4.02
N LEU A 32 -5.65 0.51 4.96
CA LEU A 32 -4.66 -0.29 5.69
C LEU A 32 -5.33 -1.35 6.57
N ASP A 33 -6.43 -1.01 7.24
CA ASP A 33 -7.23 -1.95 8.03
C ASP A 33 -7.81 -3.06 7.15
N PHE A 34 -8.27 -2.70 5.93
CA PHE A 34 -8.73 -3.68 4.95
C PHE A 34 -7.62 -4.62 4.48
N LEU A 35 -6.42 -4.09 4.19
CA LEU A 35 -5.25 -4.88 3.82
C LEU A 35 -4.79 -5.79 4.97
N ASP A 36 -4.84 -5.31 6.20
CA ASP A 36 -4.48 -6.09 7.40
C ASP A 36 -5.45 -7.27 7.62
N ALA A 37 -6.74 -7.04 7.38
CA ALA A 37 -7.75 -8.10 7.45
C ALA A 37 -7.71 -9.08 6.25
N ASN A 38 -7.07 -8.70 5.12
CA ASN A 38 -7.01 -9.46 3.87
C ASN A 38 -5.58 -9.55 3.34
N ARG A 39 -4.68 -10.17 4.12
CA ARG A 39 -3.23 -10.17 3.87
C ARG A 39 -2.78 -11.00 2.66
N ASP A 40 -3.59 -11.96 2.18
CA ASP A 40 -3.31 -12.70 0.96
C ASP A 40 -3.81 -11.88 -0.25
N VAL A 41 -2.86 -11.31 -0.99
CA VAL A 41 -3.14 -10.34 -2.06
C VAL A 41 -2.69 -10.84 -3.42
N ALA A 42 -3.38 -10.43 -4.47
CA ALA A 42 -2.84 -10.52 -5.82
C ALA A 42 -1.64 -9.56 -5.93
N PHE A 43 -0.48 -10.07 -6.34
CA PHE A 43 0.78 -9.36 -6.35
C PHE A 43 1.36 -9.37 -7.76
N ALA A 44 1.44 -8.21 -8.37
CA ALA A 44 1.94 -8.02 -9.72
C ALA A 44 3.35 -7.43 -9.73
N THR A 45 4.17 -7.92 -10.65
CA THR A 45 5.52 -7.44 -10.96
C THR A 45 5.70 -7.40 -12.47
N ILE A 46 6.82 -6.84 -12.92
CA ILE A 46 7.25 -6.93 -14.32
C ILE A 46 8.28 -8.05 -14.43
N GLY A 47 7.98 -9.05 -15.25
CA GLY A 47 8.90 -10.14 -15.53
C GLY A 47 10.16 -9.64 -16.24
N THR A 48 11.25 -10.40 -16.16
CA THR A 48 12.52 -10.08 -16.84
C THR A 48 12.40 -9.98 -18.38
N ASN A 49 11.31 -10.49 -18.93
CA ASN A 49 10.93 -10.37 -20.35
C ASN A 49 9.97 -9.19 -20.63
N GLY A 50 9.74 -8.31 -19.64
CA GLY A 50 8.87 -7.15 -19.75
C GLY A 50 7.36 -7.46 -19.65
N ARG A 51 6.96 -8.72 -19.43
CA ARG A 51 5.55 -9.09 -19.29
C ARG A 51 5.07 -8.93 -17.84
N PRO A 52 3.79 -8.56 -17.61
CA PRO A 52 3.22 -8.58 -16.28
C PRO A 52 3.17 -10.01 -15.73
N MET A 53 3.58 -10.17 -14.49
CA MET A 53 3.56 -11.42 -13.74
C MET A 53 2.63 -11.26 -12.54
N LEU A 54 1.77 -12.25 -12.28
CA LEU A 54 0.80 -12.22 -11.19
C LEU A 54 0.88 -13.49 -10.35
N ARG A 55 0.81 -13.34 -9.03
CA ARG A 55 0.75 -14.43 -8.06
C ARG A 55 0.05 -13.98 -6.79
N ILE A 56 -0.28 -14.92 -5.90
CA ILE A 56 -0.69 -14.58 -4.54
C ILE A 56 0.55 -14.41 -3.68
N PHE A 57 0.55 -13.35 -2.89
CA PHE A 57 1.59 -13.03 -1.91
C PHE A 57 0.94 -12.65 -0.57
N GLN A 58 1.62 -12.91 0.53
CA GLN A 58 1.12 -12.52 1.84
C GLN A 58 1.82 -11.26 2.32
N ILE A 59 1.06 -10.27 2.78
CA ILE A 59 1.59 -9.13 3.54
C ILE A 59 2.00 -9.65 4.91
N MET A 60 3.30 -9.60 5.22
CA MET A 60 3.86 -10.13 6.46
C MET A 60 3.71 -9.16 7.64
N LYS A 61 3.89 -7.86 7.37
CA LYS A 61 3.77 -6.78 8.35
C LYS A 61 3.30 -5.51 7.66
N ILE A 62 2.52 -4.71 8.39
CA ILE A 62 2.16 -3.33 8.02
C ILE A 62 2.72 -2.42 9.11
N ASP A 63 3.43 -1.36 8.71
CA ASP A 63 3.97 -0.36 9.62
C ASP A 63 3.86 1.02 8.99
N GLY A 64 2.94 1.83 9.50
CA GLY A 64 2.55 3.07 8.84
C GLY A 64 2.07 2.80 7.41
N ASN A 65 2.68 3.46 6.43
CA ASN A 65 2.38 3.29 5.00
C ASN A 65 3.29 2.25 4.32
N ALA A 66 4.09 1.50 5.07
CA ALA A 66 4.99 0.48 4.54
C ALA A 66 4.40 -0.92 4.72
N LEU A 67 4.39 -1.68 3.63
CA LEU A 67 4.01 -3.09 3.59
C LEU A 67 5.27 -3.94 3.47
N TYR A 68 5.40 -4.97 4.28
CA TYR A 68 6.58 -5.85 4.31
C TYR A 68 6.24 -7.23 3.78
N PHE A 69 7.19 -7.79 3.05
CA PHE A 69 7.08 -9.09 2.38
C PHE A 69 8.35 -9.91 2.59
N ALA A 70 8.22 -11.22 2.41
CA ALA A 70 9.35 -12.14 2.39
C ALA A 70 9.26 -13.08 1.20
N THR A 71 10.39 -13.36 0.58
CA THR A 71 10.52 -14.31 -0.52
C THR A 71 11.83 -15.08 -0.39
N ASN A 72 12.09 -16.01 -1.30
CA ASN A 72 13.37 -16.68 -1.40
C ASN A 72 14.12 -16.22 -2.64
N ILE A 73 15.44 -16.03 -2.54
CA ILE A 73 16.31 -15.57 -3.63
C ILE A 73 16.28 -16.47 -4.87
N ARG A 74 15.83 -17.73 -4.73
CA ARG A 74 15.70 -18.69 -5.83
C ARG A 74 14.38 -18.54 -6.60
N LYS A 75 13.44 -17.73 -6.11
CA LYS A 75 12.16 -17.51 -6.80
C LYS A 75 12.29 -16.44 -7.88
N ASN A 76 11.55 -16.61 -8.98
CA ASN A 76 11.54 -15.65 -10.08
C ASN A 76 11.17 -14.24 -9.62
N VAL A 77 10.23 -14.11 -8.69
CA VAL A 77 9.82 -12.80 -8.15
C VAL A 77 10.99 -12.01 -7.56
N TYR A 78 11.97 -12.67 -6.94
CA TYR A 78 13.17 -11.99 -6.46
C TYR A 78 13.97 -11.40 -7.63
N GLN A 79 14.18 -12.19 -8.69
CA GLN A 79 14.89 -11.74 -9.90
C GLN A 79 14.14 -10.60 -10.59
N GLU A 80 12.82 -10.72 -10.68
CA GLU A 80 11.96 -9.69 -11.28
C GLU A 80 12.13 -8.36 -10.56
N LEU A 81 12.05 -8.35 -9.22
CA LEU A 81 12.16 -7.15 -8.39
C LEU A 81 13.58 -6.56 -8.35
N GLN A 82 14.62 -7.37 -8.58
CA GLN A 82 15.98 -6.85 -8.75
C GLN A 82 16.16 -6.08 -10.06
N VAL A 83 15.42 -6.45 -11.11
CA VAL A 83 15.47 -5.81 -12.44
C VAL A 83 14.52 -4.62 -12.50
N ASN A 84 13.32 -4.78 -11.97
CA ASN A 84 12.28 -3.74 -11.93
C ASN A 84 11.56 -3.80 -10.58
N PRO A 85 11.76 -2.82 -9.69
CA PRO A 85 11.20 -2.84 -8.35
C PRO A 85 9.70 -2.56 -8.29
N ALA A 86 9.08 -2.15 -9.39
CA ALA A 86 7.66 -1.76 -9.41
C ALA A 86 6.74 -2.91 -9.02
N ILE A 87 5.87 -2.64 -8.05
CA ILE A 87 4.87 -3.56 -7.51
C ILE A 87 3.50 -2.93 -7.60
N GLU A 88 2.51 -3.75 -7.95
CA GLU A 88 1.11 -3.43 -7.73
C GLU A 88 0.45 -4.61 -7.01
N ILE A 89 -0.31 -4.33 -5.96
CA ILE A 89 -1.08 -5.33 -5.23
C ILE A 89 -2.57 -5.00 -5.23
N LEU A 90 -3.40 -6.04 -5.16
CA LEU A 90 -4.84 -5.93 -5.06
C LEU A 90 -5.35 -6.90 -3.99
N ALA A 91 -6.02 -6.36 -2.96
CA ALA A 91 -6.89 -7.10 -2.08
C ALA A 91 -8.34 -6.92 -2.52
N TYR A 92 -9.13 -8.01 -2.49
CA TYR A 92 -10.55 -7.96 -2.82
C TYR A 92 -11.35 -8.85 -1.88
N ARG A 93 -12.42 -8.31 -1.32
CA ARG A 93 -13.38 -9.06 -0.51
C ARG A 93 -14.71 -8.32 -0.44
N ASP A 94 -15.82 -9.05 -0.54
CA ASP A 94 -17.18 -8.55 -0.29
C ASP A 94 -17.53 -7.25 -1.04
N ASN A 95 -17.16 -7.19 -2.36
CA ASN A 95 -17.33 -6.03 -3.24
C ASN A 95 -16.48 -4.80 -2.89
N ILE A 96 -15.53 -4.94 -1.97
CA ILE A 96 -14.52 -3.92 -1.67
C ILE A 96 -13.19 -4.37 -2.27
N SER A 97 -12.48 -3.45 -2.90
CA SER A 97 -11.11 -3.66 -3.35
C SER A 97 -10.20 -2.53 -2.91
N VAL A 98 -8.99 -2.90 -2.50
CA VAL A 98 -7.89 -1.97 -2.22
C VAL A 98 -6.72 -2.33 -3.14
N ARG A 99 -6.35 -1.39 -4.00
CA ARG A 99 -5.20 -1.51 -4.88
C ARG A 99 -4.15 -0.50 -4.44
N VAL A 100 -2.92 -0.95 -4.24
CA VAL A 100 -1.80 -0.07 -3.91
C VAL A 100 -0.60 -0.40 -4.78
N SER A 101 0.20 0.63 -5.08
CA SER A 101 1.45 0.50 -5.83
C SER A 101 2.60 1.23 -5.15
N GLY A 102 3.80 0.77 -5.42
CA GLY A 102 5.07 1.33 -4.96
C GLY A 102 6.23 0.47 -5.44
N ASP A 103 7.43 0.78 -4.99
CA ASP A 103 8.65 0.08 -5.35
C ASP A 103 9.16 -0.82 -4.22
N ALA A 104 9.73 -1.97 -4.59
CA ALA A 104 10.39 -2.88 -3.67
C ALA A 104 11.72 -2.30 -3.17
N VAL A 105 11.90 -2.25 -1.84
CA VAL A 105 13.14 -1.84 -1.18
C VAL A 105 13.65 -2.99 -0.32
N PHE A 106 14.81 -3.55 -0.66
CA PHE A 106 15.41 -4.70 0.04
C PHE A 106 16.23 -4.32 1.28
N ASP A 107 16.26 -3.05 1.66
CA ASP A 107 16.92 -2.57 2.88
C ASP A 107 15.98 -2.66 4.10
N VAL A 108 15.67 -3.89 4.52
CA VAL A 108 14.84 -4.16 5.70
C VAL A 108 15.75 -4.43 6.90
N PRO A 109 15.58 -3.71 8.02
CA PRO A 109 16.38 -3.92 9.22
C PRO A 109 16.30 -5.36 9.75
N GLY A 110 17.42 -5.95 10.20
CA GLY A 110 17.49 -7.33 10.67
C GLY A 110 16.53 -7.64 11.82
N ALA A 111 16.23 -6.67 12.70
CA ALA A 111 15.23 -6.82 13.75
C ALA A 111 13.82 -7.04 13.17
N VAL A 112 13.47 -6.32 12.10
CA VAL A 112 12.17 -6.46 11.40
C VAL A 112 12.10 -7.80 10.65
N GLN A 113 13.21 -8.23 10.00
CA GLN A 113 13.29 -9.54 9.35
C GLN A 113 13.02 -10.67 10.35
N LYS A 114 13.68 -10.59 11.53
CA LYS A 114 13.48 -11.57 12.59
C LYS A 114 12.08 -11.54 13.16
N GLU A 115 11.50 -10.36 13.40
CA GLU A 115 10.11 -10.21 13.85
C GLU A 115 9.13 -10.86 12.88
N ILE A 116 9.25 -10.59 11.56
CA ILE A 116 8.42 -11.20 10.52
C ILE A 116 8.52 -12.73 10.56
N TYR A 117 9.72 -13.27 10.68
CA TYR A 117 9.93 -14.71 10.74
C TYR A 117 9.32 -15.30 12.01
N ASP A 118 9.59 -14.71 13.18
CA ASP A 118 9.13 -15.22 14.48
C ASP A 118 7.60 -15.20 14.62
N THR A 119 6.93 -14.27 13.93
CA THR A 119 5.46 -14.13 13.97
C THR A 119 4.74 -14.93 12.87
N ASN A 120 5.47 -15.56 11.93
CA ASN A 120 4.87 -16.29 10.82
C ASN A 120 5.19 -17.79 10.87
N PRO A 121 4.25 -18.64 11.34
CA PRO A 121 4.47 -20.09 11.44
C PRO A 121 4.75 -20.77 10.10
N VAL A 122 4.27 -20.21 8.98
CA VAL A 122 4.49 -20.75 7.64
C VAL A 122 5.96 -20.59 7.24
N LEU A 123 6.55 -19.44 7.53
CA LEU A 123 7.97 -19.21 7.28
C LEU A 123 8.84 -20.15 8.11
N GLN A 124 8.55 -20.29 9.40
CA GLN A 124 9.26 -21.19 10.29
C GLN A 124 9.18 -22.66 9.86
N ARG A 125 8.04 -23.08 9.32
CA ARG A 125 7.85 -24.43 8.80
C ARG A 125 8.64 -24.69 7.52
N LEU A 126 8.75 -23.68 6.64
CA LEU A 126 9.35 -23.83 5.32
C LEU A 126 10.86 -23.56 5.29
N TYR A 127 11.35 -22.74 6.21
CA TYR A 127 12.75 -22.29 6.25
C TYR A 127 13.31 -22.45 7.68
N PRO A 128 14.43 -23.14 7.87
CA PRO A 128 15.02 -23.36 9.19
C PRO A 128 15.63 -22.08 9.79
N ASP A 129 15.97 -21.08 8.96
CA ASP A 129 16.58 -19.83 9.40
C ASP A 129 16.00 -18.64 8.62
N TYR A 130 15.68 -17.54 9.33
CA TYR A 130 15.16 -16.33 8.71
C TYR A 130 16.11 -15.69 7.68
N ARG A 131 17.42 -15.95 7.80
CA ARG A 131 18.45 -15.46 6.90
C ARG A 131 18.44 -16.13 5.52
N GLU A 132 17.69 -17.20 5.34
CA GLU A 132 17.50 -17.86 4.04
C GLU A 132 16.49 -17.13 3.16
N LEU A 133 15.82 -16.14 3.73
CA LEU A 133 14.81 -15.33 3.03
C LEU A 133 15.37 -13.98 2.60
N ALA A 134 14.85 -13.46 1.51
CA ALA A 134 14.97 -12.07 1.13
C ALA A 134 13.71 -11.34 1.61
N TYR A 135 13.92 -10.28 2.40
CA TYR A 135 12.86 -9.42 2.88
C TYR A 135 12.89 -8.11 2.13
N PHE A 136 11.73 -7.58 1.83
CA PHE A 136 11.59 -6.27 1.21
C PHE A 136 10.37 -5.55 1.74
N SER A 137 10.41 -4.23 1.68
CA SER A 137 9.27 -3.36 1.96
C SER A 137 8.82 -2.66 0.69
N MET A 138 7.58 -2.19 0.69
CA MET A 138 7.01 -1.31 -0.31
C MET A 138 6.29 -0.19 0.43
N GLU A 139 6.71 1.06 0.25
CA GLU A 139 5.93 2.20 0.71
C GLU A 139 4.80 2.48 -0.28
N ILE A 140 3.60 2.74 0.23
CA ILE A 140 2.44 3.04 -0.61
C ILE A 140 2.64 4.42 -1.27
N GLU A 141 2.78 4.42 -2.59
CA GLU A 141 2.88 5.63 -3.40
C GLU A 141 1.53 6.04 -3.98
N ARG A 142 0.72 5.06 -4.38
CA ARG A 142 -0.65 5.26 -4.85
C ARG A 142 -1.58 4.23 -4.22
N LEU A 143 -2.82 4.66 -3.97
CA LEU A 143 -3.86 3.80 -3.42
C LEU A 143 -5.18 4.12 -4.10
N ASP A 144 -5.89 3.07 -4.50
CA ASP A 144 -7.29 3.12 -4.92
C ASP A 144 -8.11 2.25 -3.96
N TYR A 145 -9.10 2.85 -3.33
CA TYR A 145 -10.13 2.17 -2.55
C TYR A 145 -11.43 2.21 -3.31
N TYR A 146 -11.99 1.06 -3.64
CA TYR A 146 -13.23 0.96 -4.37
C TYR A 146 -14.21 0.07 -3.62
N ASP A 147 -15.39 0.63 -3.29
CA ASP A 147 -16.47 -0.03 -2.58
C ASP A 147 -17.75 0.04 -3.42
N LEU A 148 -18.22 -1.13 -3.86
CA LEU A 148 -19.43 -1.32 -4.66
C LEU A 148 -20.68 -1.54 -3.82
N THR A 149 -20.58 -1.57 -2.49
CA THR A 149 -21.72 -1.87 -1.61
C THR A 149 -22.75 -0.76 -1.54
N PRO A 150 -22.37 0.55 -1.49
CA PRO A 150 -23.34 1.63 -1.50
C PRO A 150 -23.77 2.01 -2.93
N THR A 151 -24.86 2.79 -3.03
CA THR A 151 -25.28 3.41 -4.28
C THR A 151 -25.37 4.91 -4.08
N PRO A 152 -24.56 5.72 -4.79
CA PRO A 152 -23.51 5.32 -5.76
C PRO A 152 -22.31 4.64 -5.10
N PRO A 153 -21.51 3.88 -5.86
CA PRO A 153 -20.26 3.30 -5.37
C PRO A 153 -19.28 4.37 -4.89
N ILE A 154 -18.41 3.98 -3.96
CA ILE A 154 -17.34 4.86 -3.47
C ILE A 154 -16.05 4.52 -4.20
N LEU A 155 -15.40 5.52 -4.79
CA LEU A 155 -14.06 5.40 -5.36
C LEU A 155 -13.19 6.51 -4.79
N ARG A 156 -12.09 6.13 -4.12
CA ARG A 156 -11.14 7.05 -3.50
C ARG A 156 -9.76 6.77 -4.03
N HIS A 157 -9.05 7.83 -4.34
CA HIS A 157 -7.68 7.77 -4.85
C HIS A 157 -6.74 8.56 -3.96
N TYR A 158 -5.55 8.01 -3.71
CA TYR A 158 -4.43 8.71 -3.08
C TYR A 158 -3.20 8.61 -3.97
N ASP A 159 -2.48 9.73 -4.09
CA ASP A 159 -1.19 9.81 -4.77
C ASP A 159 -0.20 10.58 -3.88
N LYS A 160 0.91 9.92 -3.52
CA LYS A 160 1.95 10.47 -2.64
C LYS A 160 2.63 11.69 -3.24
N THR A 161 2.84 11.70 -4.56
CA THR A 161 3.57 12.78 -5.25
C THR A 161 2.82 14.10 -5.17
N SER A 162 1.49 14.05 -5.35
CA SER A 162 0.63 15.22 -5.21
C SER A 162 0.21 15.49 -3.76
N GLY A 163 0.33 14.49 -2.89
CA GLY A 163 -0.20 14.49 -1.53
C GLY A 163 -1.72 14.62 -1.47
N GLN A 164 -2.40 14.36 -2.58
CA GLN A 164 -3.83 14.56 -2.71
C GLN A 164 -4.61 13.28 -2.48
N TYR A 165 -5.69 13.45 -1.77
CA TYR A 165 -6.80 12.51 -1.68
C TYR A 165 -7.96 13.01 -2.52
N MET A 166 -8.54 12.14 -3.34
CA MET A 166 -9.68 12.47 -4.17
C MET A 166 -10.78 11.44 -4.01
N ASP A 167 -12.02 11.92 -3.75
CA ASP A 167 -13.20 11.12 -4.01
C ASP A 167 -13.49 11.24 -5.50
N LEU A 168 -13.42 10.13 -6.21
CA LEU A 168 -13.70 10.09 -7.64
C LEU A 168 -15.14 9.68 -7.88
N ASP A 169 -15.83 10.36 -8.79
CA ASP A 169 -17.11 9.91 -9.29
C ASP A 169 -16.87 8.82 -10.35
N PRO A 170 -17.21 7.54 -10.05
CA PRO A 170 -16.95 6.43 -10.97
C PRO A 170 -17.73 6.54 -12.29
N PHE A 171 -18.70 7.43 -12.37
CA PHE A 171 -19.54 7.67 -13.57
C PHE A 171 -19.21 8.96 -14.31
N ARG A 172 -18.28 9.76 -13.82
CA ARG A 172 -17.86 10.99 -14.46
C ARG A 172 -16.97 10.66 -15.68
N LYS A 173 -17.48 11.05 -16.86
CA LYS A 173 -16.73 11.01 -18.12
C LYS A 173 -15.77 12.18 -18.24
#